data_c77440861c1da2f3c32f2da0c85d2e69
#
_entry.id   c77440861c1da2f3c32f2da0c85d2e69
#
_cell.length_a   1.000
_cell.length_b   1.000
_cell.length_c   1.000
_cell.angle_alpha   90.00
_cell.angle_beta   90.00
_cell.angle_gamma   90.00
#
_symmetry.space_group_name_H-M   'P 1'
#
loop_
_entity.id
_entity.type
_entity.pdbx_description
1 polymer ?
#
loop_
_entity_poly.entity_id
_entity_poly.type
_entity_poly.pdbx_seq_one_letter_code
_entity_poly.pdbx_strand_id
1 'polypeptide(L)'
;VLEEVIVFGRGERLIGVADAASEGAVGGADLAVRPLLRVAELLEVVPGLIAAQHSGSGKANQYFLRGFNLDHGTDFTTYVDDVPLNLRTHGHGQGYLDVNGLIAETIERIDYRKGTYRVDSGDFSMAGAAFMTTVARIDNFVGGELGDYGWQRLAAGGTVPVGGGEFTVLGQWKTYDGPWEQPEDLDHKSLWAKYSHPTSFGSLEVSLSGYHAEWRPTEQIPEAAIGTSVCENEFCSLDPSAVGETLRWIASARLLGQDWRATLYAQYYDWHMMSNPTYDYQISQFDRRWIAGGRFERSFEINPTLSLRAGIEGRYDDIGNVGVEHTEEGVFVEAIGRHAVKEGSAAIYTEASWQPIERLRAFAGLRADYYDFEVRARMDDVPEGGKSDSIVSPKLGIAFAATDSIELYANWGKGFHSNDARGIVDPADPVQPLVEGRGREVGARFELGKFNFSATYWWLNLDSELKFVGDSNSVEPGPATRRRGYELTAFWRPTDWLAFDAAWTDSRARYVDNPDGIYVPGAVENAGEFGIAFVSERWEAGVRVRHLGEFPLVEDNSDRSDPETCVNIRGAWKHDNFYVYAELLNVFDEKGKDMVYSYETNVPGLGPLDGRVSRAEEPRTLRAGIKLRF
;
A
#
# COMPACT_ATOMS: atom_id res chain seq x y z
N VAL A 1 12.15 14.79 32.15
CA VAL A 1 12.80 14.45 30.87
C VAL A 1 12.54 12.97 30.69
N LEU A 2 11.54 12.59 29.91
CA LEU A 2 11.39 11.21 29.42
C LEU A 2 12.51 11.03 28.41
N GLU A 3 13.43 10.11 28.65
CA GLU A 3 14.38 9.66 27.65
C GLU A 3 13.56 9.21 26.44
N GLU A 4 13.82 9.79 25.29
CA GLU A 4 13.25 9.39 24.02
C GLU A 4 13.73 7.96 23.74
N VAL A 5 12.90 6.99 24.07
CA VAL A 5 13.20 5.59 23.78
C VAL A 5 13.14 5.43 22.26
N ILE A 6 14.30 5.26 21.64
CA ILE A 6 14.38 4.96 20.21
C ILE A 6 13.70 3.59 19.99
N VAL A 7 12.45 3.62 19.51
CA VAL A 7 11.65 2.41 19.34
C VAL A 7 11.88 1.84 17.95
N PHE A 8 12.70 0.79 17.88
CA PHE A 8 12.69 -0.11 16.73
C PHE A 8 11.56 -1.13 16.92
N GLY A 9 10.42 -0.94 16.27
CA GLY A 9 9.27 -1.83 16.44
C GLY A 9 9.58 -3.32 16.18
N ARG A 10 10.50 -3.61 15.26
CA ARG A 10 11.01 -4.97 14.97
C ARG A 10 11.78 -5.61 16.14
N GLY A 11 12.25 -4.82 17.09
CA GLY A 11 12.90 -5.27 18.32
C GLY A 11 11.94 -5.56 19.46
N GLU A 12 10.65 -5.34 19.30
CA GLU A 12 9.64 -5.65 20.31
C GLU A 12 9.53 -7.17 20.49
N ARG A 13 9.30 -7.58 21.74
CA ARG A 13 9.03 -8.98 22.04
C ARG A 13 7.59 -9.31 21.67
N LEU A 14 7.41 -10.22 20.73
CA LEU A 14 6.10 -10.65 20.23
C LEU A 14 5.69 -12.04 20.71
N ILE A 15 6.61 -12.84 21.28
CA ILE A 15 6.28 -14.09 21.97
C ILE A 15 5.36 -13.80 23.15
N GLY A 16 4.21 -14.45 23.19
CA GLY A 16 3.16 -14.19 24.17
C GLY A 16 2.22 -13.04 23.83
N VAL A 17 2.43 -12.35 22.71
CA VAL A 17 1.66 -11.17 22.27
C VAL A 17 1.07 -11.36 20.88
N ALA A 18 1.90 -11.73 19.89
CA ALA A 18 1.48 -11.92 18.51
C ALA A 18 0.54 -13.12 18.36
N ASP A 19 -0.46 -13.02 17.50
CA ASP A 19 -1.40 -14.08 17.20
C ASP A 19 -1.04 -14.84 15.92
N ALA A 20 -0.07 -14.31 15.13
CA ALA A 20 0.45 -14.95 13.93
C ALA A 20 1.97 -14.75 13.80
N ALA A 21 2.65 -15.70 13.14
CA ALA A 21 4.08 -15.54 12.85
C ALA A 21 4.33 -14.49 11.76
N SER A 22 3.32 -14.21 10.92
CA SER A 22 3.36 -13.28 9.79
C SER A 22 2.95 -11.83 10.14
N GLU A 23 2.79 -11.50 11.42
CA GLU A 23 2.55 -10.13 11.87
C GLU A 23 3.78 -9.50 12.53
N GLY A 24 3.85 -8.17 12.50
CA GLY A 24 4.95 -7.43 13.10
C GLY A 24 4.71 -5.93 13.10
N ALA A 25 5.72 -5.19 13.57
CA ALA A 25 5.69 -3.74 13.68
C ALA A 25 7.05 -3.14 13.33
N VAL A 26 7.03 -1.91 12.79
CA VAL A 26 8.22 -1.10 12.52
C VAL A 26 8.02 0.29 13.10
N GLY A 27 8.95 0.74 13.91
CA GLY A 27 8.88 2.04 14.59
C GLY A 27 9.64 3.15 13.88
N GLY A 28 9.40 4.40 14.30
CA GLY A 28 9.92 5.61 13.68
C GLY A 28 11.44 5.67 13.53
N ALA A 29 12.19 5.04 14.44
CA ALA A 29 13.66 5.01 14.35
C ALA A 29 14.19 4.21 13.14
N ASP A 30 13.50 3.12 12.77
CA ASP A 30 13.82 2.36 11.56
C ASP A 30 13.32 3.09 10.30
N LEU A 31 12.12 3.67 10.36
CA LEU A 31 11.55 4.45 9.26
C LEU A 31 12.42 5.67 8.90
N ALA A 32 12.95 6.38 9.90
CA ALA A 32 13.72 7.61 9.72
C ALA A 32 15.05 7.43 8.96
N VAL A 33 15.66 6.25 9.03
CA VAL A 33 16.95 5.94 8.38
C VAL A 33 16.80 5.21 7.05
N ARG A 34 15.56 4.88 6.64
CA ARG A 34 15.31 4.26 5.33
C ARG A 34 15.52 5.27 4.21
N PRO A 35 16.36 4.98 3.22
CA PRO A 35 16.34 5.72 1.97
C PRO A 35 15.03 5.40 1.23
N LEU A 36 14.32 6.42 0.76
CA LEU A 36 13.04 6.26 0.07
C LEU A 36 13.09 6.98 -1.28
N LEU A 37 12.94 6.24 -2.35
CA LEU A 37 12.73 6.84 -3.67
C LEU A 37 11.32 7.48 -3.73
N ARG A 38 10.31 6.76 -3.21
CA ARG A 38 8.89 7.13 -3.19
C ARG A 38 8.29 6.91 -1.80
N VAL A 39 7.27 7.67 -1.44
CA VAL A 39 6.62 7.53 -0.12
C VAL A 39 5.94 6.16 0.07
N ALA A 40 5.50 5.51 -0.99
CA ALA A 40 4.90 4.18 -0.93
C ALA A 40 5.87 3.08 -0.47
N GLU A 41 7.19 3.29 -0.59
CA GLU A 41 8.20 2.36 -0.07
C GLU A 41 8.21 2.31 1.47
N LEU A 42 7.48 3.20 2.16
CA LEU A 42 7.17 3.02 3.58
C LEU A 42 6.42 1.70 3.84
N LEU A 43 5.64 1.22 2.89
CA LEU A 43 4.92 -0.06 2.99
C LEU A 43 5.82 -1.28 2.79
N GLU A 44 7.00 -1.14 2.19
CA GLU A 44 7.98 -2.23 2.05
C GLU A 44 8.56 -2.72 3.41
N VAL A 45 8.21 -2.06 4.51
CA VAL A 45 8.45 -2.62 5.86
C VAL A 45 7.66 -3.91 6.11
N VAL A 46 6.59 -4.16 5.33
CA VAL A 46 5.85 -5.42 5.32
C VAL A 46 6.68 -6.46 4.54
N PRO A 47 7.18 -7.52 5.18
CA PRO A 47 8.10 -8.46 4.54
C PRO A 47 7.56 -9.05 3.25
N GLY A 48 8.29 -8.85 2.13
CA GLY A 48 7.92 -9.33 0.81
C GLY A 48 6.92 -8.44 0.04
N LEU A 49 6.54 -7.28 0.59
CA LEU A 49 5.82 -6.26 -0.17
C LEU A 49 6.83 -5.44 -0.97
N ILE A 50 6.57 -5.28 -2.26
CA ILE A 50 7.32 -4.42 -3.17
C ILE A 50 6.39 -3.33 -3.70
N ALA A 51 6.83 -2.08 -3.65
CA ALA A 51 6.14 -0.93 -4.22
C ALA A 51 6.85 -0.49 -5.52
N ALA A 52 6.17 -0.59 -6.65
CA ALA A 52 6.65 -0.20 -7.96
C ALA A 52 5.85 1.00 -8.52
N GLN A 53 6.26 1.54 -9.64
CA GLN A 53 5.55 2.62 -10.33
C GLN A 53 5.39 2.29 -11.81
N HIS A 54 4.23 2.57 -12.40
CA HIS A 54 4.01 2.32 -13.81
C HIS A 54 3.48 3.51 -14.63
N SER A 55 3.23 4.66 -14.00
CA SER A 55 2.72 5.83 -14.75
C SER A 55 2.98 7.17 -14.04
N GLY A 56 4.22 7.41 -13.63
CA GLY A 56 4.64 8.68 -13.04
C GLY A 56 4.33 8.85 -11.55
N SER A 57 5.00 9.82 -10.94
CA SER A 57 5.08 10.01 -9.48
C SER A 57 3.79 10.54 -8.82
N GLY A 58 2.82 11.00 -9.61
CA GLY A 58 1.52 11.48 -9.10
C GLY A 58 0.44 10.41 -9.02
N LYS A 59 0.60 9.27 -9.69
CA LYS A 59 -0.31 8.12 -9.65
C LYS A 59 -0.01 7.23 -8.44
N ALA A 60 -1.01 6.51 -7.92
CA ALA A 60 -0.79 5.48 -6.92
C ALA A 60 0.23 4.44 -7.39
N ASN A 61 1.01 3.94 -6.46
CA ASN A 61 1.99 2.91 -6.73
C ASN A 61 1.32 1.55 -7.00
N GLN A 62 2.05 0.67 -7.68
CA GLN A 62 1.72 -0.73 -7.80
C GLN A 62 2.36 -1.51 -6.67
N TYR A 63 1.67 -2.54 -6.18
CA TYR A 63 2.15 -3.33 -5.06
C TYR A 63 2.15 -4.83 -5.40
N PHE A 64 3.18 -5.53 -4.92
CA PHE A 64 3.29 -6.98 -5.00
C PHE A 64 3.41 -7.57 -3.60
N LEU A 65 2.66 -8.63 -3.31
CA LEU A 65 2.74 -9.35 -2.04
C LEU A 65 2.16 -10.76 -2.19
N ARG A 66 2.81 -11.78 -1.66
CA ARG A 66 2.31 -13.18 -1.63
C ARG A 66 1.88 -13.71 -3.00
N GLY A 67 2.62 -13.38 -4.05
CA GLY A 67 2.29 -13.76 -5.42
C GLY A 67 1.04 -13.09 -5.97
N PHE A 68 0.58 -11.99 -5.37
CA PHE A 68 -0.36 -11.08 -6.00
C PHE A 68 0.39 -10.00 -6.76
N ASN A 69 -0.11 -9.70 -7.95
CA ASN A 69 -0.06 -8.36 -8.48
C ASN A 69 -1.29 -7.64 -7.93
N LEU A 70 -1.09 -6.81 -6.91
CA LEU A 70 -2.18 -6.11 -6.21
C LEU A 70 -2.67 -4.89 -7.00
N ASP A 71 -2.18 -4.73 -8.23
CA ASP A 71 -2.36 -3.50 -8.99
C ASP A 71 -2.08 -2.28 -8.08
N HIS A 72 -3.01 -1.42 -7.83
CA HIS A 72 -2.85 -0.28 -6.94
C HIS A 72 -3.33 -0.54 -5.50
N GLY A 73 -3.30 -1.78 -5.01
CA GLY A 73 -3.58 -2.11 -3.61
C GLY A 73 -4.79 -2.98 -3.34
N THR A 74 -5.42 -3.55 -4.36
CA THR A 74 -6.45 -4.58 -4.18
C THR A 74 -5.87 -5.73 -3.34
N ASP A 75 -6.66 -6.25 -2.37
CA ASP A 75 -6.24 -7.31 -1.44
C ASP A 75 -5.11 -6.96 -0.45
N PHE A 76 -4.71 -5.68 -0.40
CA PHE A 76 -3.85 -5.14 0.65
C PHE A 76 -4.42 -3.83 1.21
N THR A 77 -5.11 -3.91 2.35
CA THR A 77 -5.74 -2.74 2.94
C THR A 77 -4.76 -1.93 3.78
N THR A 78 -4.82 -0.61 3.66
CA THR A 78 -3.96 0.30 4.44
C THR A 78 -4.81 1.31 5.21
N TYR A 79 -4.49 1.46 6.48
CA TYR A 79 -5.13 2.41 7.39
C TYR A 79 -4.12 3.44 7.89
N VAL A 80 -4.54 4.69 8.01
CA VAL A 80 -3.81 5.74 8.72
C VAL A 80 -4.69 6.25 9.84
N ASP A 81 -4.25 6.10 11.09
CA ASP A 81 -5.04 6.44 12.27
C ASP A 81 -6.49 5.88 12.20
N ASP A 82 -6.64 4.59 11.87
CA ASP A 82 -7.89 3.85 11.64
C ASP A 82 -8.73 4.28 10.42
N VAL A 83 -8.29 5.25 9.62
CA VAL A 83 -8.97 5.67 8.38
C VAL A 83 -8.49 4.80 7.21
N PRO A 84 -9.37 4.07 6.51
CA PRO A 84 -8.99 3.27 5.34
C PRO A 84 -8.65 4.15 4.16
N LEU A 85 -7.54 3.84 3.48
CA LEU A 85 -7.08 4.60 2.30
C LEU A 85 -7.58 4.02 0.98
N ASN A 86 -7.82 2.71 0.88
CA ASN A 86 -8.26 2.05 -0.35
C ASN A 86 -9.61 2.59 -0.82
N LEU A 87 -9.68 2.92 -2.10
CA LEU A 87 -10.91 3.31 -2.78
C LEU A 87 -11.52 2.06 -3.42
N ARG A 88 -12.83 1.84 -3.24
CA ARG A 88 -13.55 0.69 -3.78
C ARG A 88 -13.66 0.79 -5.30
N THR A 89 -14.85 0.90 -5.87
CA THR A 89 -14.97 1.31 -7.28
C THR A 89 -14.07 2.52 -7.56
N HIS A 90 -13.29 2.50 -8.64
CA HIS A 90 -12.43 3.62 -9.01
C HIS A 90 -12.28 3.74 -10.53
N GLY A 91 -12.04 4.95 -11.03
CA GLY A 91 -11.89 5.23 -12.45
C GLY A 91 -10.79 4.43 -13.15
N HIS A 92 -9.76 4.05 -12.41
CA HIS A 92 -8.64 3.23 -12.92
C HIS A 92 -8.79 1.74 -12.59
N GLY A 93 -9.09 1.40 -11.34
CA GLY A 93 -9.25 0.02 -10.88
C GLY A 93 -9.66 -0.02 -9.42
N GLN A 94 -10.43 -1.03 -9.04
CA GLN A 94 -10.94 -1.19 -7.68
C GLN A 94 -9.82 -1.41 -6.66
N GLY A 95 -10.07 -1.00 -5.41
CA GLY A 95 -9.10 -1.16 -4.33
C GLY A 95 -7.96 -0.14 -4.33
N TYR A 96 -8.05 0.90 -5.17
CA TYR A 96 -7.01 1.89 -5.43
C TYR A 96 -6.44 2.51 -4.14
N LEU A 97 -5.19 2.19 -3.82
CA LEU A 97 -4.46 2.62 -2.63
C LEU A 97 -3.46 3.72 -2.98
N ASP A 98 -3.91 4.94 -2.88
CA ASP A 98 -3.07 6.11 -3.06
C ASP A 98 -2.51 6.61 -1.72
N VAL A 99 -1.21 6.48 -1.53
CA VAL A 99 -0.47 6.96 -0.35
C VAL A 99 0.38 8.20 -0.63
N ASN A 100 0.28 8.80 -1.83
CA ASN A 100 1.10 9.97 -2.22
C ASN A 100 0.90 11.18 -1.32
N GLY A 101 -0.27 11.30 -0.68
CA GLY A 101 -0.56 12.37 0.28
C GLY A 101 0.19 12.27 1.62
N LEU A 102 0.82 11.12 1.92
CA LEU A 102 1.56 10.94 3.16
C LEU A 102 2.86 11.75 3.16
N ILE A 103 3.19 12.30 4.32
CA ILE A 103 4.49 12.91 4.59
C ILE A 103 5.23 11.95 5.51
N ALA A 104 6.36 11.39 5.06
CA ALA A 104 7.06 10.31 5.77
C ALA A 104 7.35 10.63 7.24
N GLU A 105 7.71 11.87 7.54
CA GLU A 105 7.99 12.33 8.91
C GLU A 105 6.76 12.32 9.85
N THR A 106 5.55 12.17 9.32
CA THR A 106 4.34 12.06 10.14
C THR A 106 4.05 10.64 10.62
N ILE A 107 4.75 9.64 10.08
CA ILE A 107 4.50 8.23 10.44
C ILE A 107 5.42 7.82 11.58
N GLU A 108 4.81 7.48 12.72
CA GLU A 108 5.51 7.03 13.93
C GLU A 108 5.72 5.51 13.94
N ARG A 109 4.73 4.76 13.44
CA ARG A 109 4.70 3.30 13.50
C ARG A 109 3.88 2.71 12.37
N ILE A 110 4.30 1.56 11.87
CA ILE A 110 3.56 0.74 10.94
C ILE A 110 3.45 -0.66 11.55
N ASP A 111 2.23 -1.06 11.92
CA ASP A 111 1.89 -2.43 12.26
C ASP A 111 1.38 -3.13 11.00
N TYR A 112 1.79 -4.38 10.79
CA TYR A 112 1.33 -5.15 9.64
C TYR A 112 0.88 -6.55 10.03
N ARG A 113 -0.08 -7.06 9.28
CA ARG A 113 -0.62 -8.40 9.41
C ARG A 113 -0.84 -8.97 8.02
N LYS A 114 -0.42 -10.21 7.79
CA LYS A 114 -0.64 -10.86 6.49
C LYS A 114 -1.67 -11.97 6.61
N GLY A 115 -2.49 -12.13 5.55
CA GLY A 115 -3.58 -13.09 5.51
C GLY A 115 -4.86 -12.63 6.24
N THR A 116 -5.84 -13.50 6.23
CA THR A 116 -7.24 -13.21 6.56
C THR A 116 -7.63 -13.58 7.98
N TYR A 117 -6.72 -13.49 8.96
CA TYR A 117 -6.89 -14.16 10.26
C TYR A 117 -7.51 -13.30 11.35
N ARG A 118 -7.65 -11.98 11.15
CA ARG A 118 -8.15 -11.03 12.16
C ARG A 118 -9.50 -10.44 11.75
N VAL A 119 -10.39 -10.23 12.73
CA VAL A 119 -11.76 -9.72 12.49
C VAL A 119 -11.81 -8.22 12.19
N ASP A 120 -10.79 -7.46 12.58
CA ASP A 120 -10.70 -6.02 12.40
C ASP A 120 -10.20 -5.60 11.01
N SER A 121 -9.86 -6.54 10.14
CA SER A 121 -9.54 -6.32 8.74
C SER A 121 -10.68 -6.87 7.88
N GLY A 122 -11.32 -6.01 7.11
CA GLY A 122 -12.45 -6.33 6.24
C GLY A 122 -12.03 -6.42 4.78
N ASP A 123 -12.62 -5.55 3.97
CA ASP A 123 -12.41 -5.45 2.52
C ASP A 123 -10.92 -5.28 2.15
N PHE A 124 -10.50 -5.86 1.03
CA PHE A 124 -9.14 -5.82 0.47
C PHE A 124 -8.03 -6.31 1.42
N SER A 125 -8.29 -7.25 2.34
CA SER A 125 -7.28 -7.69 3.31
C SER A 125 -6.80 -9.13 3.11
N MET A 126 -6.97 -9.73 1.93
CA MET A 126 -6.64 -11.14 1.73
C MET A 126 -5.13 -11.41 1.70
N ALA A 127 -4.35 -10.56 1.05
CA ALA A 127 -2.89 -10.64 1.12
C ALA A 127 -2.36 -10.11 2.46
N GLY A 128 -2.98 -9.05 2.99
CA GLY A 128 -2.60 -8.45 4.25
C GLY A 128 -3.19 -7.08 4.51
N ALA A 129 -2.72 -6.47 5.60
CA ALA A 129 -3.09 -5.13 6.02
C ALA A 129 -1.91 -4.40 6.67
N ALA A 130 -1.84 -3.07 6.46
CA ALA A 130 -0.95 -2.17 7.18
C ALA A 130 -1.74 -1.13 7.98
N PHE A 131 -1.30 -0.86 9.20
CA PHE A 131 -1.89 0.09 10.13
C PHE A 131 -0.83 1.11 10.49
N MET A 132 -0.91 2.30 9.90
CA MET A 132 0.00 3.39 10.16
C MET A 132 -0.54 4.25 11.29
N THR A 133 0.29 4.53 12.27
CA THR A 133 0.01 5.50 13.33
C THR A 133 0.81 6.75 13.06
N THR A 134 0.16 7.91 13.10
CA THR A 134 0.85 9.18 12.92
C THR A 134 1.37 9.72 14.25
N VAL A 135 2.46 10.50 14.19
CA VAL A 135 3.09 11.13 15.35
C VAL A 135 2.10 12.03 16.13
N ALA A 136 2.27 12.10 17.44
CA ALA A 136 1.59 13.11 18.26
C ALA A 136 2.34 14.44 18.22
N ARG A 137 3.68 14.41 18.14
CA ARG A 137 4.57 15.58 18.19
C ARG A 137 5.71 15.45 17.20
N ILE A 138 6.17 16.59 16.69
CA ILE A 138 7.43 16.73 15.95
C ILE A 138 8.19 17.95 16.47
N ASP A 139 9.52 17.91 16.37
CA ASP A 139 10.33 19.12 16.60
C ASP A 139 9.97 20.20 15.60
N ASN A 140 10.05 21.47 16.02
CA ASN A 140 9.89 22.58 15.08
C ASN A 140 11.06 22.58 14.10
N PHE A 141 10.77 22.56 12.81
CA PHE A 141 11.81 22.57 11.79
C PHE A 141 11.37 23.26 10.50
N VAL A 142 12.36 23.69 9.73
CA VAL A 142 12.28 23.99 8.32
C VAL A 142 13.40 23.24 7.60
N GLY A 143 13.12 22.66 6.44
CA GLY A 143 14.10 21.88 5.69
C GLY A 143 13.93 22.00 4.20
N GLY A 144 15.02 21.79 3.49
CA GLY A 144 15.07 21.74 2.02
C GLY A 144 15.91 20.56 1.56
N GLU A 145 15.56 20.02 0.41
CA GLU A 145 16.25 18.91 -0.24
C GLU A 145 16.36 19.20 -1.73
N LEU A 146 17.50 18.87 -2.32
CA LEU A 146 17.78 18.95 -3.75
C LEU A 146 18.33 17.60 -4.22
N GLY A 147 18.11 17.26 -5.46
CA GLY A 147 18.62 16.02 -6.04
C GLY A 147 18.65 16.04 -7.56
N ASP A 148 19.09 14.94 -8.13
CA ASP A 148 19.13 14.72 -9.56
C ASP A 148 17.71 14.76 -10.17
N TYR A 149 17.65 14.93 -11.47
CA TYR A 149 16.41 14.90 -12.26
C TYR A 149 15.34 15.92 -11.80
N GLY A 150 15.77 17.14 -11.41
CA GLY A 150 14.84 18.18 -10.99
C GLY A 150 14.20 17.97 -9.61
N TRP A 151 14.69 17.00 -8.82
CA TRP A 151 14.15 16.78 -7.48
C TRP A 151 14.38 17.98 -6.57
N GLN A 152 13.31 18.54 -6.04
CA GLN A 152 13.32 19.55 -5.00
C GLN A 152 12.23 19.24 -3.98
N ARG A 153 12.54 19.47 -2.70
CA ARG A 153 11.55 19.35 -1.63
C ARG A 153 11.78 20.46 -0.60
N LEU A 154 10.72 21.12 -0.20
CA LEU A 154 10.66 22.00 0.96
C LEU A 154 9.67 21.42 1.96
N ALA A 155 10.03 21.40 3.24
CA ALA A 155 9.15 20.94 4.30
C ALA A 155 9.33 21.80 5.55
N ALA A 156 8.22 22.11 6.21
CA ALA A 156 8.24 22.85 7.47
C ALA A 156 7.10 22.37 8.38
N GLY A 157 7.39 22.26 9.66
CA GLY A 157 6.39 21.84 10.64
C GLY A 157 6.86 22.01 12.07
N GLY A 158 5.97 21.65 12.99
CA GLY A 158 6.26 21.71 14.40
C GLY A 158 5.03 21.43 15.26
N THR A 159 5.24 21.44 16.56
CA THR A 159 4.21 21.23 17.57
C THR A 159 4.14 22.41 18.53
N VAL A 160 2.94 22.91 18.78
CA VAL A 160 2.67 23.96 19.75
C VAL A 160 1.60 23.52 20.76
N PRO A 161 1.72 23.84 22.05
CA PRO A 161 0.69 23.57 23.03
C PRO A 161 -0.51 24.51 22.81
N VAL A 162 -1.73 23.96 22.77
CA VAL A 162 -2.97 24.71 22.55
C VAL A 162 -4.07 24.14 23.46
N GLY A 163 -4.67 24.95 24.34
CA GLY A 163 -5.87 24.60 25.09
C GLY A 163 -5.76 23.35 25.98
N GLY A 164 -4.55 23.04 26.49
CA GLY A 164 -4.27 21.85 27.28
C GLY A 164 -3.96 20.60 26.44
N GLY A 165 -3.97 20.69 25.14
CA GLY A 165 -3.53 19.68 24.18
C GLY A 165 -2.34 20.18 23.36
N GLU A 166 -2.02 19.44 22.30
CA GLU A 166 -0.93 19.71 21.36
C GLU A 166 -1.46 19.81 19.94
N PHE A 167 -1.07 20.85 19.26
CA PHE A 167 -1.36 21.04 17.83
C PHE A 167 -0.05 20.87 17.04
N THR A 168 -0.03 19.85 16.21
CA THR A 168 1.10 19.51 15.33
C THR A 168 0.71 19.76 13.90
N VAL A 169 1.59 20.40 13.12
CA VAL A 169 1.36 20.66 11.69
C VAL A 169 2.64 20.42 10.90
N LEU A 170 2.51 19.88 9.71
CA LEU A 170 3.60 19.68 8.75
C LEU A 170 3.07 19.89 7.33
N GLY A 171 3.78 20.74 6.57
CA GLY A 171 3.54 20.94 5.15
C GLY A 171 4.78 20.60 4.33
N GLN A 172 4.58 20.14 3.11
CA GLN A 172 5.65 19.94 2.13
C GLN A 172 5.23 20.39 0.73
N TRP A 173 6.22 20.77 -0.05
CA TRP A 173 6.14 20.96 -1.48
C TRP A 173 7.29 20.21 -2.15
N LYS A 174 7.00 19.47 -3.23
CA LYS A 174 7.96 18.69 -4.02
C LYS A 174 7.79 18.98 -5.50
N THR A 175 8.91 19.00 -6.22
CA THR A 175 8.95 18.95 -7.69
C THR A 175 9.86 17.82 -8.14
N TYR A 176 9.60 17.26 -9.31
CA TYR A 176 10.39 16.20 -9.90
C TYR A 176 10.14 16.08 -11.41
N ASP A 177 11.20 16.02 -12.19
CA ASP A 177 11.13 15.87 -13.65
C ASP A 177 11.35 14.41 -14.11
N GLY A 178 12.13 13.64 -13.31
CA GLY A 178 12.53 12.29 -13.69
C GLY A 178 13.59 12.24 -14.80
N PRO A 179 14.09 11.05 -15.12
CA PRO A 179 15.07 10.83 -16.19
C PRO A 179 14.45 10.77 -17.59
N TRP A 180 13.14 10.98 -17.73
CA TRP A 180 12.34 10.78 -18.93
C TRP A 180 12.60 11.85 -19.98
N GLU A 181 12.51 11.51 -21.26
CA GLU A 181 12.58 12.46 -22.38
C GLU A 181 11.51 13.53 -22.25
N GLN A 182 10.27 13.14 -21.89
CA GLN A 182 9.21 14.05 -21.47
C GLN A 182 9.26 14.16 -19.94
N PRO A 183 9.65 15.30 -19.36
CA PRO A 183 9.65 15.49 -17.91
C PRO A 183 8.29 15.20 -17.28
N GLU A 184 8.29 14.58 -16.09
CA GLU A 184 7.06 14.38 -15.31
C GLU A 184 6.42 15.71 -14.88
N ASP A 185 7.18 16.82 -14.82
CA ASP A 185 6.72 18.14 -14.35
C ASP A 185 5.90 18.04 -13.05
N LEU A 186 6.30 17.14 -12.14
CA LEU A 186 5.57 16.94 -10.89
C LEU A 186 5.56 18.22 -10.05
N ASP A 187 4.39 18.73 -9.72
CA ASP A 187 4.15 19.72 -8.66
C ASP A 187 3.23 19.12 -7.59
N HIS A 188 3.80 18.83 -6.42
CA HIS A 188 3.11 18.12 -5.36
C HIS A 188 3.16 18.89 -4.05
N LYS A 189 2.00 19.17 -3.49
CA LYS A 189 1.82 19.91 -2.22
C LYS A 189 1.03 19.03 -1.25
N SER A 190 1.55 18.83 -0.03
CA SER A 190 0.86 18.10 1.05
C SER A 190 0.82 18.94 2.32
N LEU A 191 -0.27 18.75 3.04
CA LEU A 191 -0.49 19.30 4.38
C LEU A 191 -1.01 18.20 5.30
N TRP A 192 -0.46 18.14 6.51
CA TRP A 192 -0.97 17.30 7.58
C TRP A 192 -1.02 18.11 8.88
N ALA A 193 -2.11 17.99 9.63
CA ALA A 193 -2.28 18.62 10.92
C ALA A 193 -3.02 17.69 11.88
N LYS A 194 -2.62 17.65 13.15
CA LYS A 194 -3.25 16.86 14.20
C LYS A 194 -3.35 17.68 15.49
N TYR A 195 -4.50 17.66 16.11
CA TYR A 195 -4.71 18.14 17.48
C TYR A 195 -4.94 16.95 18.39
N SER A 196 -4.11 16.79 19.41
CA SER A 196 -4.19 15.72 20.41
C SER A 196 -4.47 16.33 21.79
N HIS A 197 -5.51 15.87 22.44
CA HIS A 197 -5.93 16.39 23.74
C HIS A 197 -6.22 15.25 24.73
N PRO A 198 -5.58 15.21 25.90
CA PRO A 198 -5.93 14.27 26.97
C PRO A 198 -7.31 14.59 27.53
N THR A 199 -8.14 13.57 27.75
CA THR A 199 -9.48 13.67 28.32
C THR A 199 -9.58 12.83 29.59
N SER A 200 -10.66 12.97 30.34
CA SER A 200 -10.90 12.16 31.55
C SER A 200 -11.10 10.66 31.28
N PHE A 201 -11.38 10.29 30.02
CA PHE A 201 -11.61 8.90 29.60
C PHE A 201 -10.52 8.36 28.67
N GLY A 202 -9.47 9.16 28.36
CA GLY A 202 -8.40 8.77 27.45
C GLY A 202 -7.88 9.95 26.64
N SER A 203 -7.88 9.87 25.28
CA SER A 203 -7.46 10.98 24.42
C SER A 203 -8.45 11.24 23.28
N LEU A 204 -8.52 12.51 22.88
CA LEU A 204 -9.16 12.97 21.65
C LEU A 204 -8.06 13.36 20.65
N GLU A 205 -8.15 12.85 19.45
CA GLU A 205 -7.31 13.24 18.31
C GLU A 205 -8.19 13.73 17.18
N VAL A 206 -7.89 14.89 16.61
CA VAL A 206 -8.55 15.41 15.42
C VAL A 206 -7.48 15.69 14.39
N SER A 207 -7.60 15.13 13.20
CA SER A 207 -6.62 15.32 12.14
C SER A 207 -7.24 15.79 10.84
N LEU A 208 -6.43 16.53 10.07
CA LEU A 208 -6.70 16.93 8.71
C LEU A 208 -5.45 16.67 7.89
N SER A 209 -5.57 15.93 6.82
CA SER A 209 -4.50 15.77 5.83
C SER A 209 -5.05 16.00 4.43
N GLY A 210 -4.19 16.45 3.53
CA GLY A 210 -4.57 16.59 2.15
C GLY A 210 -3.36 16.83 1.27
N TYR A 211 -3.53 16.54 -0.02
CA TYR A 211 -2.53 16.85 -1.02
C TYR A 211 -3.17 17.20 -2.36
N HIS A 212 -2.41 17.91 -3.15
CA HIS A 212 -2.66 18.16 -4.56
C HIS A 212 -1.39 17.87 -5.35
N ALA A 213 -1.52 17.13 -6.44
CA ALA A 213 -0.43 16.80 -7.35
C ALA A 213 -0.88 16.96 -8.80
N GLU A 214 -0.04 17.60 -9.60
CA GLU A 214 -0.13 17.65 -11.06
C GLU A 214 1.13 17.01 -11.62
N TRP A 215 1.01 16.18 -12.66
CA TRP A 215 2.15 15.50 -13.28
C TRP A 215 1.87 15.12 -14.73
N ARG A 216 2.90 14.73 -15.46
CA ARG A 216 2.79 14.07 -16.75
C ARG A 216 3.08 12.59 -16.59
N PRO A 217 2.14 11.69 -16.92
CA PRO A 217 2.35 10.25 -16.84
C PRO A 217 3.52 9.80 -17.72
N THR A 218 4.32 8.88 -17.19
CA THR A 218 5.36 8.16 -17.94
C THR A 218 4.81 6.77 -18.23
N GLU A 219 4.47 6.49 -19.46
CA GLU A 219 3.89 5.21 -19.86
C GLU A 219 4.93 4.08 -19.91
N GLN A 220 4.45 2.84 -19.96
CA GLN A 220 5.28 1.68 -20.29
C GLN A 220 5.65 1.72 -21.78
N ILE A 221 6.91 1.43 -22.09
CA ILE A 221 7.44 1.44 -23.44
C ILE A 221 7.54 -0.01 -23.95
N PRO A 222 7.02 -0.32 -25.17
CA PRO A 222 7.26 -1.61 -25.81
C PRO A 222 8.77 -1.82 -26.01
N GLU A 223 9.32 -2.89 -25.44
CA GLU A 223 10.77 -3.14 -25.50
C GLU A 223 11.28 -3.27 -26.94
N ALA A 224 10.44 -3.77 -27.86
CA ALA A 224 10.74 -3.85 -29.28
C ALA A 224 10.86 -2.47 -29.98
N ALA A 225 10.34 -1.40 -29.38
CA ALA A 225 10.49 -0.05 -29.91
C ALA A 225 11.82 0.60 -29.51
N ILE A 226 12.46 0.15 -28.43
CA ILE A 226 13.70 0.72 -27.89
C ILE A 226 14.86 0.52 -28.85
N GLY A 227 15.62 1.58 -29.12
CA GLY A 227 16.71 1.59 -30.08
C GLY A 227 16.28 1.84 -31.52
N THR A 228 15.02 2.14 -31.78
CA THR A 228 14.49 2.52 -33.10
C THR A 228 14.50 4.05 -33.29
N SER A 229 14.07 4.50 -34.45
CA SER A 229 13.97 5.94 -34.77
C SER A 229 12.88 6.68 -34.01
N VAL A 230 11.93 5.98 -33.35
CA VAL A 230 10.83 6.57 -32.57
C VAL A 230 11.07 6.51 -31.06
N CYS A 231 12.03 5.67 -30.64
CA CYS A 231 12.38 5.50 -29.23
C CYS A 231 13.88 5.17 -29.10
N GLU A 232 14.71 6.16 -28.79
CA GLU A 232 16.17 5.99 -28.76
C GLU A 232 16.63 5.09 -27.59
N ASN A 233 15.98 5.23 -26.43
CA ASN A 233 16.32 4.50 -25.21
C ASN A 233 15.08 4.28 -24.32
N GLU A 234 15.26 3.56 -23.21
CA GLU A 234 14.21 3.19 -22.26
C GLU A 234 13.48 4.34 -21.56
N PHE A 235 13.93 5.60 -21.74
CA PHE A 235 13.34 6.80 -21.16
C PHE A 235 12.56 7.63 -22.17
N CYS A 236 12.33 7.13 -23.39
CA CYS A 236 11.60 7.85 -24.42
C CYS A 236 10.13 8.06 -24.02
N SER A 237 9.46 9.03 -24.68
CA SER A 237 8.04 9.29 -24.56
C SER A 237 7.36 9.09 -25.91
N LEU A 238 6.40 8.16 -25.98
CA LEU A 238 5.65 7.86 -27.20
C LEU A 238 4.32 8.64 -27.27
N ASP A 239 3.80 9.11 -26.14
CA ASP A 239 2.64 10.01 -26.07
C ASP A 239 2.90 11.15 -25.06
N PRO A 240 3.45 12.30 -25.49
CA PRO A 240 3.77 13.41 -24.60
C PRO A 240 2.56 14.25 -24.19
N SER A 241 1.34 13.94 -24.68
CA SER A 241 0.14 14.73 -24.42
C SER A 241 -0.60 14.33 -23.12
N ALA A 242 -0.21 13.21 -22.52
CA ALA A 242 -0.80 12.71 -21.29
C ALA A 242 -0.56 13.64 -20.10
N VAL A 243 -1.58 13.83 -19.27
CA VAL A 243 -1.55 14.64 -18.03
C VAL A 243 -2.28 13.92 -16.91
N GLY A 244 -1.92 14.22 -15.67
CA GLY A 244 -2.59 13.69 -14.49
C GLY A 244 -2.72 14.74 -13.39
N GLU A 245 -3.79 14.65 -12.61
CA GLU A 245 -4.07 15.52 -11.47
C GLU A 245 -4.75 14.71 -10.36
N THR A 246 -4.35 14.95 -9.12
CA THR A 246 -4.99 14.35 -7.93
C THR A 246 -5.16 15.39 -6.84
N LEU A 247 -6.36 15.47 -6.27
CA LEU A 247 -6.67 16.20 -5.05
C LEU A 247 -7.33 15.26 -4.05
N ARG A 248 -6.77 15.16 -2.84
CA ARG A 248 -7.38 14.38 -1.75
C ARG A 248 -7.31 15.14 -0.44
N TRP A 249 -8.43 15.13 0.29
CA TRP A 249 -8.53 15.60 1.67
C TRP A 249 -9.12 14.53 2.56
N ILE A 250 -8.56 14.37 3.76
CA ILE A 250 -9.02 13.44 4.78
C ILE A 250 -9.11 14.19 6.10
N ALA A 251 -10.31 14.20 6.70
CA ALA A 251 -10.54 14.69 8.05
C ALA A 251 -10.96 13.53 8.94
N SER A 252 -10.42 13.43 10.15
CA SER A 252 -10.82 12.41 11.10
C SER A 252 -10.86 12.92 12.53
N ALA A 253 -11.68 12.24 13.35
CA ALA A 253 -11.73 12.40 14.79
C ALA A 253 -11.67 11.03 15.46
N ARG A 254 -10.72 10.84 16.37
CA ARG A 254 -10.51 9.60 17.12
C ARG A 254 -10.69 9.87 18.60
N LEU A 255 -11.40 8.99 19.26
CA LEU A 255 -11.50 8.92 20.72
C LEU A 255 -10.89 7.61 21.17
N LEU A 256 -9.86 7.68 22.00
CA LEU A 256 -9.11 6.52 22.48
C LEU A 256 -9.32 6.41 23.99
N GLY A 257 -10.10 5.43 24.41
CA GLY A 257 -10.28 5.05 25.81
C GLY A 257 -9.31 3.95 26.23
N GLN A 258 -9.42 3.49 27.46
CA GLN A 258 -8.57 2.42 27.99
C GLN A 258 -8.86 1.06 27.31
N ASP A 259 -10.15 0.77 27.08
CA ASP A 259 -10.65 -0.50 26.56
C ASP A 259 -11.50 -0.33 25.29
N TRP A 260 -11.58 0.87 24.72
CA TRP A 260 -12.36 1.17 23.53
C TRP A 260 -11.72 2.24 22.66
N ARG A 261 -12.05 2.22 21.40
CA ARG A 261 -11.73 3.28 20.43
C ARG A 261 -12.90 3.56 19.51
N ALA A 262 -13.03 4.82 19.12
CA ALA A 262 -14.01 5.28 18.14
C ALA A 262 -13.32 6.20 17.15
N THR A 263 -13.57 5.99 15.87
CA THR A 263 -13.04 6.82 14.79
C THR A 263 -14.18 7.22 13.86
N LEU A 264 -14.24 8.50 13.52
CA LEU A 264 -15.11 9.03 12.46
C LEU A 264 -14.22 9.72 11.44
N TYR A 265 -14.56 9.61 10.16
CA TYR A 265 -13.80 10.26 9.09
C TYR A 265 -14.67 10.70 7.93
N ALA A 266 -14.16 11.69 7.20
CA ALA A 266 -14.68 12.11 5.91
C ALA A 266 -13.51 12.34 4.95
N GLN A 267 -13.70 12.01 3.67
CA GLN A 267 -12.70 12.21 2.64
C GLN A 267 -13.36 12.87 1.41
N TYR A 268 -12.60 13.72 0.75
CA TYR A 268 -12.89 14.21 -0.59
C TYR A 268 -11.77 13.78 -1.53
N TYR A 269 -12.11 13.29 -2.70
CA TYR A 269 -11.15 12.86 -3.71
C TYR A 269 -11.61 13.32 -5.08
N ASP A 270 -10.66 13.86 -5.86
CA ASP A 270 -10.84 14.26 -7.25
C ASP A 270 -9.57 13.88 -8.01
N TRP A 271 -9.73 13.05 -9.01
CA TRP A 271 -8.62 12.46 -9.76
C TRP A 271 -8.94 12.42 -11.24
N HIS A 272 -7.96 12.75 -12.05
CA HIS A 272 -8.00 12.67 -13.48
C HIS A 272 -6.64 12.23 -14.01
N MET A 273 -6.61 11.35 -15.00
CA MET A 273 -5.38 10.92 -15.68
C MET A 273 -5.69 10.54 -17.12
N MET A 274 -4.84 11.01 -18.03
CA MET A 274 -4.76 10.51 -19.39
C MET A 274 -3.63 9.50 -19.49
N SER A 275 -3.83 8.41 -20.25
CA SER A 275 -2.83 7.38 -20.50
C SER A 275 -3.06 6.73 -21.87
N ASN A 276 -2.01 6.17 -22.43
CA ASN A 276 -2.05 5.51 -23.74
C ASN A 276 -1.24 4.20 -23.71
N PRO A 277 -1.68 3.19 -22.93
CA PRO A 277 -0.88 2.00 -22.66
C PRO A 277 -0.63 1.14 -23.91
N THR A 278 -1.56 1.12 -24.86
CA THR A 278 -1.43 0.35 -26.11
C THR A 278 -0.96 1.18 -27.28
N TYR A 279 -0.93 2.49 -27.17
CA TYR A 279 -0.65 3.44 -28.26
C TYR A 279 -1.62 3.37 -29.44
N ASP A 280 -2.75 2.66 -29.30
CA ASP A 280 -3.85 2.64 -30.27
C ASP A 280 -4.72 3.88 -30.13
N TYR A 281 -5.08 4.19 -28.87
CA TYR A 281 -5.85 5.38 -28.53
C TYR A 281 -5.57 5.78 -27.08
N GLN A 282 -5.60 7.09 -26.85
CA GLN A 282 -5.43 7.64 -25.53
C GLN A 282 -6.75 7.60 -24.77
N ILE A 283 -6.72 7.22 -23.50
CA ILE A 283 -7.86 7.25 -22.60
C ILE A 283 -7.70 8.34 -21.54
N SER A 284 -8.81 8.94 -21.15
CA SER A 284 -8.93 9.84 -20.03
C SER A 284 -9.81 9.18 -18.97
N GLN A 285 -9.27 8.93 -17.80
CA GLN A 285 -9.95 8.32 -16.66
C GLN A 285 -10.15 9.36 -15.57
N PHE A 286 -11.29 9.31 -14.88
CA PHE A 286 -11.61 10.28 -13.84
C PHE A 286 -12.46 9.67 -12.73
N ASP A 287 -12.29 10.26 -11.53
CA ASP A 287 -13.02 9.86 -10.33
C ASP A 287 -13.19 11.06 -9.39
N ARG A 288 -14.44 11.38 -9.03
CA ARG A 288 -14.75 12.42 -8.04
C ARG A 288 -15.74 11.93 -7.02
N ARG A 289 -15.35 11.96 -5.75
CA ARG A 289 -16.15 11.39 -4.67
C ARG A 289 -16.04 12.08 -3.32
N TRP A 290 -17.08 11.85 -2.52
CA TRP A 290 -17.04 11.99 -1.08
C TRP A 290 -17.13 10.61 -0.41
N ILE A 291 -16.42 10.45 0.70
CA ILE A 291 -16.46 9.26 1.53
C ILE A 291 -16.72 9.70 2.97
N ALA A 292 -17.60 9.00 3.66
CA ALA A 292 -17.79 9.16 5.10
C ALA A 292 -17.85 7.79 5.75
N GLY A 293 -17.29 7.67 6.95
CA GLY A 293 -17.33 6.41 7.66
C GLY A 293 -16.93 6.53 9.11
N GLY A 294 -17.00 5.41 9.78
CA GLY A 294 -16.60 5.34 11.18
C GLY A 294 -16.50 3.91 11.67
N ARG A 295 -15.80 3.79 12.79
CA ARG A 295 -15.54 2.53 13.47
C ARG A 295 -15.65 2.74 14.97
N PHE A 296 -16.23 1.76 15.65
CA PHE A 296 -16.19 1.66 17.11
C PHE A 296 -15.77 0.25 17.49
N GLU A 297 -14.84 0.13 18.42
CA GLU A 297 -14.35 -1.15 18.92
C GLU A 297 -14.20 -1.07 20.44
N ARG A 298 -14.54 -2.16 21.12
CA ARG A 298 -14.34 -2.30 22.55
C ARG A 298 -13.85 -3.69 22.92
N SER A 299 -12.91 -3.74 23.88
CA SER A 299 -12.40 -4.95 24.52
C SER A 299 -13.00 -5.13 25.90
N PHE A 300 -13.31 -6.37 26.28
CA PHE A 300 -13.90 -6.75 27.55
C PHE A 300 -13.09 -7.87 28.17
N GLU A 301 -12.57 -7.67 29.36
CA GLU A 301 -11.98 -8.70 30.19
C GLU A 301 -13.11 -9.49 30.87
N ILE A 302 -13.46 -10.67 30.34
CA ILE A 302 -14.53 -11.53 30.91
C ILE A 302 -14.04 -12.19 32.19
N ASN A 303 -12.81 -12.70 32.14
CA ASN A 303 -12.07 -13.22 33.29
C ASN A 303 -10.56 -13.23 32.96
N PRO A 304 -9.65 -13.56 33.90
CA PRO A 304 -8.20 -13.51 33.66
C PRO A 304 -7.67 -14.36 32.49
N THR A 305 -8.47 -15.30 31.96
CA THR A 305 -8.07 -16.19 30.84
C THR A 305 -8.88 -15.96 29.58
N LEU A 306 -9.92 -15.12 29.62
CA LEU A 306 -10.82 -14.91 28.49
C LEU A 306 -11.11 -13.41 28.31
N SER A 307 -10.76 -12.88 27.16
CA SER A 307 -11.17 -11.55 26.72
C SER A 307 -12.04 -11.64 25.47
N LEU A 308 -12.89 -10.65 25.28
CA LEU A 308 -13.75 -10.49 24.12
C LEU A 308 -13.50 -9.11 23.52
N ARG A 309 -13.29 -9.04 22.22
CA ARG A 309 -13.27 -7.81 21.44
C ARG A 309 -14.49 -7.78 20.53
N ALA A 310 -15.20 -6.66 20.48
CA ALA A 310 -16.34 -6.47 19.59
C ALA A 310 -16.27 -5.10 18.93
N GLY A 311 -16.71 -5.00 17.68
CA GLY A 311 -16.70 -3.74 16.95
C GLY A 311 -17.78 -3.68 15.88
N ILE A 312 -18.03 -2.45 15.46
CA ILE A 312 -18.87 -2.10 14.33
C ILE A 312 -18.13 -1.14 13.42
N GLU A 313 -18.41 -1.21 12.13
CA GLU A 313 -17.81 -0.36 11.11
C GLU A 313 -18.87 0.01 10.08
N GLY A 314 -18.81 1.23 9.56
CA GLY A 314 -19.65 1.67 8.46
C GLY A 314 -18.91 2.60 7.54
N ARG A 315 -19.18 2.50 6.23
CA ARG A 315 -18.60 3.36 5.21
C ARG A 315 -19.62 3.62 4.10
N TYR A 316 -19.62 4.84 3.59
CA TYR A 316 -20.42 5.27 2.47
C TYR A 316 -19.57 6.11 1.52
N ASP A 317 -19.55 5.70 0.26
CA ASP A 317 -18.88 6.39 -0.85
C ASP A 317 -19.97 6.97 -1.77
N ASP A 318 -19.93 8.27 -2.04
CA ASP A 318 -20.76 8.96 -3.04
C ASP A 318 -19.85 9.42 -4.17
N ILE A 319 -19.81 8.63 -5.23
CA ILE A 319 -18.99 8.85 -6.41
C ILE A 319 -19.83 9.59 -7.43
N GLY A 320 -19.75 10.91 -7.42
CA GLY A 320 -20.57 11.76 -8.26
C GLY A 320 -20.25 11.67 -9.75
N ASN A 321 -19.00 11.30 -10.09
CA ASN A 321 -18.55 11.16 -11.47
C ASN A 321 -17.36 10.18 -11.53
N VAL A 322 -17.52 9.07 -12.25
CA VAL A 322 -16.49 8.08 -12.50
C VAL A 322 -16.64 7.56 -13.93
N GLY A 323 -15.51 7.39 -14.64
CA GLY A 323 -15.61 6.90 -16.00
C GLY A 323 -14.31 6.94 -16.79
N VAL A 324 -14.47 6.64 -18.07
CA VAL A 324 -13.42 6.60 -19.09
C VAL A 324 -13.92 7.29 -20.37
N GLU A 325 -13.05 8.03 -20.99
CA GLU A 325 -13.26 8.72 -22.26
C GLU A 325 -12.11 8.40 -23.22
N HIS A 326 -12.39 8.36 -24.50
CA HIS A 326 -11.41 8.35 -25.55
C HIS A 326 -10.96 9.80 -25.81
N THR A 327 -9.64 9.99 -25.89
CA THR A 327 -9.00 11.27 -26.22
C THR A 327 -7.95 11.05 -27.30
N GLU A 328 -7.65 12.09 -28.06
CA GLU A 328 -6.53 12.13 -29.02
C GLU A 328 -5.71 13.40 -28.76
N GLU A 329 -4.41 13.24 -28.49
CA GLU A 329 -3.50 14.34 -28.13
C GLU A 329 -4.08 15.25 -27.02
N GLY A 330 -4.72 14.65 -26.01
CA GLY A 330 -5.37 15.36 -24.90
C GLY A 330 -6.73 15.96 -25.22
N VAL A 331 -7.26 15.79 -26.43
CA VAL A 331 -8.56 16.31 -26.85
C VAL A 331 -9.63 15.24 -26.77
N PHE A 332 -10.75 15.53 -26.09
CA PHE A 332 -11.89 14.64 -26.00
C PHE A 332 -12.43 14.24 -27.39
N VAL A 333 -12.63 12.95 -27.61
CA VAL A 333 -13.24 12.37 -28.82
C VAL A 333 -14.64 11.85 -28.49
N GLU A 334 -14.74 10.88 -27.59
CA GLU A 334 -16.02 10.30 -27.19
C GLU A 334 -15.97 9.76 -25.75
N ALA A 335 -17.11 9.59 -25.13
CA ALA A 335 -17.23 8.93 -23.84
C ALA A 335 -17.39 7.41 -24.05
N ILE A 336 -16.55 6.63 -23.35
CA ILE A 336 -16.63 5.16 -23.30
C ILE A 336 -17.59 4.72 -22.20
N GLY A 337 -17.47 5.33 -21.01
CA GLY A 337 -18.33 5.04 -19.87
C GLY A 337 -18.32 6.17 -18.86
N ARG A 338 -19.52 6.62 -18.45
CA ARG A 338 -19.69 7.63 -17.39
C ARG A 338 -20.79 7.22 -16.43
N HIS A 339 -20.49 7.20 -15.16
CA HIS A 339 -21.40 6.77 -14.11
C HIS A 339 -21.36 7.69 -12.89
N ALA A 340 -22.44 7.64 -12.09
CA ALA A 340 -22.42 8.01 -10.68
C ALA A 340 -22.68 6.74 -9.87
N VAL A 341 -21.90 6.54 -8.81
CA VAL A 341 -21.96 5.31 -8.02
C VAL A 341 -22.13 5.66 -6.54
N LYS A 342 -22.96 4.90 -5.85
CA LYS A 342 -23.09 4.93 -4.40
C LYS A 342 -22.81 3.56 -3.84
N GLU A 343 -21.91 3.49 -2.85
CA GLU A 343 -21.54 2.26 -2.19
C GLU A 343 -21.64 2.41 -0.68
N GLY A 344 -22.57 1.67 -0.07
CA GLY A 344 -22.75 1.60 1.36
C GLY A 344 -22.24 0.29 1.92
N SER A 345 -21.60 0.31 3.08
CA SER A 345 -21.30 -0.92 3.82
C SER A 345 -21.46 -0.77 5.32
N ALA A 346 -21.82 -1.88 5.95
CA ALA A 346 -21.86 -2.00 7.40
C ALA A 346 -21.28 -3.35 7.81
N ALA A 347 -20.48 -3.35 8.89
CA ALA A 347 -19.91 -4.56 9.44
C ALA A 347 -20.08 -4.63 10.95
N ILE A 348 -20.23 -5.86 11.44
CA ILE A 348 -20.16 -6.19 12.86
C ILE A 348 -19.16 -7.34 13.02
N TYR A 349 -18.32 -7.25 14.05
CA TYR A 349 -17.37 -8.31 14.33
C TYR A 349 -17.17 -8.53 15.82
N THR A 350 -16.76 -9.75 16.15
CA THR A 350 -16.37 -10.13 17.51
C THR A 350 -15.26 -11.17 17.46
N GLU A 351 -14.37 -11.13 18.46
CA GLU A 351 -13.27 -12.06 18.60
C GLU A 351 -13.09 -12.38 20.08
N ALA A 352 -13.12 -13.65 20.42
CA ALA A 352 -12.79 -14.16 21.74
C ALA A 352 -11.33 -14.63 21.76
N SER A 353 -10.54 -14.14 22.69
CA SER A 353 -9.17 -14.58 22.94
C SER A 353 -9.13 -15.33 24.27
N TRP A 354 -8.67 -16.59 24.25
CA TRP A 354 -8.64 -17.48 25.37
C TRP A 354 -7.22 -17.97 25.67
N GLN A 355 -6.77 -17.70 26.90
CA GLN A 355 -5.45 -18.11 27.39
C GLN A 355 -5.60 -19.01 28.65
N PRO A 356 -5.91 -20.32 28.45
CA PRO A 356 -6.15 -21.24 29.56
C PRO A 356 -4.93 -21.48 30.45
N ILE A 357 -3.73 -21.37 29.88
CA ILE A 357 -2.44 -21.42 30.54
C ILE A 357 -1.49 -20.39 29.92
N GLU A 358 -0.46 -19.94 30.63
CA GLU A 358 0.48 -18.92 30.17
C GLU A 358 1.10 -19.19 28.79
N ARG A 359 1.25 -20.47 28.41
CA ARG A 359 1.89 -20.91 27.17
C ARG A 359 0.94 -21.13 26.00
N LEU A 360 -0.38 -21.09 26.20
CA LEU A 360 -1.34 -21.38 25.17
C LEU A 360 -2.34 -20.26 25.02
N ARG A 361 -2.38 -19.65 23.84
CA ARG A 361 -3.41 -18.70 23.43
C ARG A 361 -4.17 -19.25 22.25
N ALA A 362 -5.48 -19.04 22.23
CA ALA A 362 -6.34 -19.37 21.10
C ALA A 362 -7.31 -18.21 20.87
N PHE A 363 -7.65 -17.94 19.66
CA PHE A 363 -8.69 -17.00 19.33
C PHE A 363 -9.70 -17.57 18.35
N ALA A 364 -10.93 -17.12 18.46
CA ALA A 364 -12.00 -17.41 17.53
C ALA A 364 -12.79 -16.12 17.27
N GLY A 365 -12.96 -15.79 16.01
CA GLY A 365 -13.60 -14.56 15.59
C GLY A 365 -14.62 -14.76 14.49
N LEU A 366 -15.57 -13.86 14.42
CA LEU A 366 -16.58 -13.79 13.38
C LEU A 366 -16.76 -12.35 12.95
N ARG A 367 -16.74 -12.11 11.63
CA ARG A 367 -17.08 -10.83 11.02
C ARG A 367 -18.21 -11.06 10.02
N ALA A 368 -19.22 -10.18 10.03
CA ALA A 368 -20.29 -10.15 9.06
C ALA A 368 -20.32 -8.77 8.41
N ASP A 369 -20.30 -8.76 7.09
CA ASP A 369 -20.31 -7.56 6.27
C ASP A 369 -21.54 -7.56 5.37
N TYR A 370 -22.16 -6.40 5.20
CA TYR A 370 -23.24 -6.13 4.26
C TYR A 370 -22.84 -4.97 3.37
N TYR A 371 -23.08 -5.09 2.07
CA TYR A 371 -22.81 -4.10 1.04
C TYR A 371 -24.04 -3.81 0.20
N ASP A 372 -24.18 -2.55 -0.19
CA ASP A 372 -25.20 -2.06 -1.08
C ASP A 372 -24.56 -1.18 -2.15
N PHE A 373 -24.83 -1.48 -3.41
CA PHE A 373 -24.29 -0.82 -4.60
C PHE A 373 -25.44 -0.23 -5.42
N GLU A 374 -25.32 1.03 -5.80
CA GLU A 374 -26.22 1.73 -6.72
C GLU A 374 -25.40 2.41 -7.80
N VAL A 375 -25.61 2.04 -9.06
CA VAL A 375 -24.96 2.62 -10.23
C VAL A 375 -25.99 3.32 -11.08
N ARG A 376 -25.73 4.56 -11.44
CA ARG A 376 -26.56 5.36 -12.34
C ARG A 376 -25.76 5.73 -13.58
N ALA A 377 -26.32 5.47 -14.74
CA ALA A 377 -25.78 5.91 -16.01
C ALA A 377 -25.72 7.45 -16.11
N ARG A 378 -24.64 7.96 -16.64
CA ARG A 378 -24.45 9.38 -16.99
C ARG A 378 -24.33 9.60 -18.50
N MET A 379 -24.57 8.56 -19.26
CA MET A 379 -24.67 8.52 -20.71
C MET A 379 -25.57 7.36 -21.13
N ASP A 380 -25.97 7.33 -22.40
CA ASP A 380 -26.74 6.21 -22.95
C ASP A 380 -25.87 4.96 -23.13
N ASP A 381 -26.51 3.80 -23.19
CA ASP A 381 -25.90 2.49 -23.49
C ASP A 381 -24.81 1.99 -22.51
N VAL A 382 -24.79 2.49 -21.27
CA VAL A 382 -23.93 1.96 -20.20
C VAL A 382 -24.77 1.30 -19.09
N PRO A 383 -24.23 0.27 -18.39
CA PRO A 383 -24.95 -0.43 -17.32
C PRO A 383 -25.37 0.49 -16.18
N GLU A 384 -26.61 0.27 -15.67
CA GLU A 384 -27.09 0.90 -14.44
C GLU A 384 -27.94 -0.09 -13.63
N GLY A 385 -28.07 0.14 -12.33
CA GLY A 385 -28.86 -0.70 -11.45
C GLY A 385 -28.39 -0.67 -10.01
N GLY A 386 -28.90 -1.61 -9.22
CA GLY A 386 -28.50 -1.77 -7.83
C GLY A 386 -28.41 -3.24 -7.45
N LYS A 387 -27.50 -3.56 -6.54
CA LYS A 387 -27.30 -4.90 -6.00
C LYS A 387 -26.78 -4.82 -4.57
N SER A 388 -27.21 -5.73 -3.73
CA SER A 388 -26.66 -5.87 -2.38
C SER A 388 -26.16 -7.29 -2.17
N ASP A 389 -25.17 -7.43 -1.30
CA ASP A 389 -24.60 -8.73 -0.93
C ASP A 389 -24.13 -8.71 0.53
N SER A 390 -23.92 -9.91 1.08
CA SER A 390 -23.40 -10.07 2.44
C SER A 390 -22.47 -11.26 2.55
N ILE A 391 -21.46 -11.14 3.39
CA ILE A 391 -20.50 -12.20 3.62
C ILE A 391 -20.22 -12.37 5.11
N VAL A 392 -19.97 -13.64 5.51
CA VAL A 392 -19.56 -13.98 6.87
C VAL A 392 -18.18 -14.60 6.84
N SER A 393 -17.27 -14.01 7.61
CA SER A 393 -15.85 -14.34 7.63
C SER A 393 -15.41 -14.86 9.00
N PRO A 394 -15.47 -16.18 9.25
CA PRO A 394 -14.94 -16.78 10.47
C PRO A 394 -13.39 -16.78 10.47
N LYS A 395 -12.82 -16.65 11.66
CA LYS A 395 -11.37 -16.58 11.92
C LYS A 395 -11.04 -17.48 13.10
N LEU A 396 -9.94 -18.22 13.02
CA LEU A 396 -9.46 -19.09 14.09
C LEU A 396 -7.93 -19.04 14.15
N GLY A 397 -7.39 -19.05 15.34
CA GLY A 397 -5.95 -19.14 15.52
C GLY A 397 -5.55 -19.71 16.87
N ILE A 398 -4.34 -20.22 16.91
CA ILE A 398 -3.71 -20.77 18.11
C ILE A 398 -2.22 -20.40 18.11
N ALA A 399 -1.72 -19.99 19.27
CA ALA A 399 -0.32 -19.75 19.53
C ALA A 399 0.12 -20.56 20.75
N PHE A 400 1.24 -21.27 20.63
CA PHE A 400 1.78 -22.12 21.68
C PHE A 400 3.26 -21.79 21.94
N ALA A 401 3.56 -21.20 23.09
CA ALA A 401 4.93 -20.96 23.55
C ALA A 401 5.57 -22.28 23.99
N ALA A 402 6.25 -22.96 23.06
CA ALA A 402 6.95 -24.21 23.30
C ALA A 402 8.08 -24.02 24.33
N THR A 403 8.74 -22.86 24.29
CA THR A 403 9.71 -22.38 25.27
C THR A 403 9.53 -20.87 25.47
N ASP A 404 10.29 -20.25 26.36
CA ASP A 404 10.27 -18.78 26.55
C ASP A 404 10.85 -18.03 25.34
N SER A 405 11.51 -18.74 24.42
CA SER A 405 12.14 -18.20 23.21
C SER A 405 11.55 -18.73 21.91
N ILE A 406 10.58 -19.65 21.94
CA ILE A 406 9.98 -20.24 20.75
C ILE A 406 8.47 -20.31 20.91
N GLU A 407 7.75 -19.71 19.98
CA GLU A 407 6.30 -19.80 19.88
C GLU A 407 5.89 -20.32 18.50
N LEU A 408 4.92 -21.24 18.48
CA LEU A 408 4.36 -21.88 17.30
C LEU A 408 2.96 -21.33 17.06
N TYR A 409 2.59 -21.14 15.78
CA TYR A 409 1.32 -20.57 15.36
C TYR A 409 0.64 -21.43 14.32
N ALA A 410 -0.70 -21.47 14.39
CA ALA A 410 -1.54 -22.01 13.32
C ALA A 410 -2.80 -21.16 13.20
N ASN A 411 -3.08 -20.65 12.00
CA ASN A 411 -4.18 -19.75 11.72
C ASN A 411 -4.98 -20.19 10.51
N TRP A 412 -6.27 -19.92 10.55
CA TRP A 412 -7.21 -20.10 9.46
C TRP A 412 -8.24 -18.99 9.47
N GLY A 413 -8.63 -18.52 8.28
CA GLY A 413 -9.68 -17.51 8.17
C GLY A 413 -10.19 -17.34 6.76
N LYS A 414 -11.39 -16.79 6.68
CA LYS A 414 -11.97 -16.26 5.45
C LYS A 414 -11.81 -14.76 5.39
N GLY A 415 -11.64 -14.23 4.19
CA GLY A 415 -11.67 -12.80 3.88
C GLY A 415 -12.37 -12.58 2.56
N PHE A 416 -12.40 -11.34 2.10
CA PHE A 416 -13.04 -11.00 0.83
C PHE A 416 -12.47 -9.70 0.28
N HIS A 417 -12.73 -9.45 -1.01
CA HIS A 417 -12.72 -8.12 -1.59
C HIS A 417 -14.04 -7.81 -2.27
N SER A 418 -14.41 -6.52 -2.31
CA SER A 418 -15.52 -6.02 -3.12
C SER A 418 -15.05 -5.76 -4.55
N ASN A 419 -15.89 -6.08 -5.53
CA ASN A 419 -15.65 -5.75 -6.92
C ASN A 419 -16.18 -4.34 -7.27
N ASP A 420 -15.79 -3.84 -8.45
CA ASP A 420 -16.27 -2.57 -8.97
C ASP A 420 -17.78 -2.62 -9.20
N ALA A 421 -18.50 -1.62 -8.68
CA ALA A 421 -19.94 -1.56 -8.75
C ALA A 421 -20.47 -1.57 -10.19
N ARG A 422 -19.74 -1.01 -11.15
CA ARG A 422 -20.13 -0.96 -12.57
C ARG A 422 -20.19 -2.36 -13.17
N GLY A 423 -19.19 -3.21 -12.90
CA GLY A 423 -19.22 -4.62 -13.31
C GLY A 423 -20.27 -5.45 -12.57
N ILE A 424 -20.57 -5.12 -11.29
CA ILE A 424 -21.59 -5.82 -10.50
C ILE A 424 -22.99 -5.71 -11.12
N VAL A 425 -23.31 -4.56 -11.69
CA VAL A 425 -24.63 -4.30 -12.28
C VAL A 425 -24.69 -4.53 -13.79
N ASP A 426 -23.57 -4.89 -14.44
CA ASP A 426 -23.55 -5.18 -15.87
C ASP A 426 -24.40 -6.41 -16.18
N PRO A 427 -25.48 -6.31 -16.99
CA PRO A 427 -26.32 -7.45 -17.32
C PRO A 427 -25.69 -8.40 -18.34
N ALA A 428 -24.67 -7.95 -19.07
CA ALA A 428 -24.02 -8.76 -20.10
C ALA A 428 -22.96 -9.71 -19.50
N ASP A 429 -22.19 -9.23 -18.52
CA ASP A 429 -21.17 -10.00 -17.83
C ASP A 429 -21.10 -9.62 -16.32
N PRO A 430 -22.11 -10.00 -15.52
CA PRO A 430 -22.22 -9.58 -14.14
C PRO A 430 -21.16 -10.26 -13.27
N VAL A 431 -20.35 -9.46 -12.55
CA VAL A 431 -19.38 -9.97 -11.59
C VAL A 431 -20.00 -10.19 -10.20
N GLN A 432 -19.35 -11.07 -9.41
CA GLN A 432 -19.76 -11.29 -8.03
C GLN A 432 -19.46 -10.05 -7.17
N PRO A 433 -20.38 -9.54 -6.35
CA PRO A 433 -20.15 -8.34 -5.54
C PRO A 433 -19.03 -8.47 -4.52
N LEU A 434 -19.01 -9.60 -3.80
CA LEU A 434 -18.04 -9.90 -2.75
C LEU A 434 -17.35 -11.23 -3.04
N VAL A 435 -16.07 -11.20 -3.38
CA VAL A 435 -15.28 -12.39 -3.71
C VAL A 435 -14.65 -12.97 -2.46
N GLU A 436 -14.93 -14.24 -2.16
CA GLU A 436 -14.38 -14.95 -1.00
C GLU A 436 -12.94 -15.41 -1.23
N GLY A 437 -12.10 -15.24 -0.19
CA GLY A 437 -10.80 -15.86 -0.09
C GLY A 437 -10.65 -16.65 1.21
N ARG A 438 -9.85 -17.73 1.18
CA ARG A 438 -9.59 -18.60 2.34
C ARG A 438 -8.11 -18.75 2.57
N GLY A 439 -7.65 -18.20 3.70
CA GLY A 439 -6.26 -18.26 4.13
C GLY A 439 -6.04 -19.27 5.25
N ARG A 440 -4.85 -19.84 5.28
CA ARG A 440 -4.33 -20.60 6.41
C ARG A 440 -2.83 -20.48 6.47
N GLU A 441 -2.29 -20.52 7.67
CA GLU A 441 -0.83 -20.53 7.86
C GLU A 441 -0.43 -21.37 9.07
N VAL A 442 0.81 -21.83 9.03
CA VAL A 442 1.54 -22.34 10.18
C VAL A 442 2.88 -21.61 10.24
N GLY A 443 3.34 -21.31 11.44
CA GLY A 443 4.58 -20.59 11.59
C GLY A 443 5.24 -20.77 12.95
N ALA A 444 6.43 -20.25 13.05
CA ALA A 444 7.20 -20.20 14.29
C ALA A 444 7.90 -18.86 14.43
N ARG A 445 8.00 -18.40 15.66
CA ARG A 445 8.80 -17.24 16.06
C ARG A 445 9.85 -17.69 17.05
N PHE A 446 11.05 -17.18 16.89
CA PHE A 446 12.17 -17.37 17.80
C PHE A 446 12.71 -16.00 18.24
N GLU A 447 12.84 -15.80 19.55
CA GLU A 447 13.38 -14.59 20.15
C GLU A 447 14.44 -14.94 21.18
N LEU A 448 15.64 -14.39 21.03
CA LEU A 448 16.75 -14.58 21.97
C LEU A 448 17.54 -13.28 22.14
N GLY A 449 17.37 -12.65 23.31
CA GLY A 449 17.99 -11.36 23.61
C GLY A 449 17.52 -10.29 22.61
N LYS A 450 18.43 -9.79 21.76
CA LYS A 450 18.16 -8.76 20.75
C LYS A 450 18.04 -9.35 19.33
N PHE A 451 17.79 -10.64 19.21
CA PHE A 451 17.59 -11.34 17.93
C PHE A 451 16.18 -11.91 17.85
N ASN A 452 15.45 -11.53 16.80
CA ASN A 452 14.11 -12.01 16.48
C ASN A 452 14.13 -12.68 15.11
N PHE A 453 13.47 -13.82 15.00
CA PHE A 453 13.33 -14.56 13.74
C PHE A 453 11.90 -15.09 13.64
N SER A 454 11.30 -15.05 12.45
CA SER A 454 10.05 -15.74 12.17
C SER A 454 10.12 -16.53 10.87
N ALA A 455 9.42 -17.63 10.84
CA ALA A 455 9.20 -18.45 9.66
C ALA A 455 7.73 -18.80 9.54
N THR A 456 7.15 -18.61 8.37
CA THR A 456 5.74 -18.86 8.09
C THR A 456 5.61 -19.66 6.80
N TYR A 457 4.76 -20.67 6.79
CA TYR A 457 4.27 -21.30 5.56
C TYR A 457 2.77 -21.07 5.46
N TRP A 458 2.30 -20.58 4.30
CA TRP A 458 0.94 -20.12 4.11
C TRP A 458 0.31 -20.68 2.83
N TRP A 459 -1.03 -20.72 2.82
CA TRP A 459 -1.88 -21.05 1.68
C TRP A 459 -3.02 -20.05 1.61
N LEU A 460 -3.38 -19.66 0.39
CA LEU A 460 -4.51 -18.78 0.11
C LEU A 460 -5.20 -19.23 -1.17
N ASN A 461 -6.51 -19.38 -1.10
CA ASN A 461 -7.36 -19.67 -2.24
C ASN A 461 -8.33 -18.51 -2.43
N LEU A 462 -8.48 -18.04 -3.66
CA LEU A 462 -9.47 -17.04 -4.07
C LEU A 462 -10.47 -17.68 -5.02
N ASP A 463 -11.72 -17.28 -4.89
CA ASP A 463 -12.79 -17.75 -5.78
C ASP A 463 -12.77 -17.00 -7.14
N SER A 464 -12.17 -15.81 -7.21
CA SER A 464 -11.85 -15.07 -8.43
C SER A 464 -10.59 -14.25 -8.22
N GLU A 465 -9.73 -14.18 -9.24
CA GLU A 465 -8.56 -13.31 -9.28
C GLU A 465 -8.90 -12.00 -9.98
N LEU A 466 -8.25 -10.92 -9.59
CA LEU A 466 -8.26 -9.69 -10.35
C LEU A 466 -7.07 -9.69 -11.30
N LYS A 467 -7.32 -9.45 -12.58
CA LYS A 467 -6.33 -9.46 -13.64
C LYS A 467 -6.24 -8.06 -14.25
N PHE A 468 -5.04 -7.51 -14.34
CA PHE A 468 -4.81 -6.31 -15.13
C PHE A 468 -4.92 -6.66 -16.62
N VAL A 469 -5.71 -5.86 -17.34
CA VAL A 469 -5.95 -6.00 -18.76
C VAL A 469 -5.33 -4.79 -19.47
N GLY A 470 -4.18 -5.01 -20.11
CA GLY A 470 -3.32 -3.94 -20.64
C GLY A 470 -3.99 -3.06 -21.69
N ASP A 471 -4.80 -3.66 -22.55
CA ASP A 471 -5.49 -2.96 -23.64
C ASP A 471 -6.64 -2.08 -23.16
N SER A 472 -7.30 -2.43 -22.05
CA SER A 472 -8.34 -1.60 -21.42
C SER A 472 -7.79 -0.71 -20.31
N ASN A 473 -6.53 -0.89 -19.91
CA ASN A 473 -5.91 -0.25 -18.74
C ASN A 473 -6.82 -0.32 -17.50
N SER A 474 -7.39 -1.49 -17.28
CA SER A 474 -8.34 -1.77 -16.20
C SER A 474 -8.04 -3.10 -15.52
N VAL A 475 -8.72 -3.35 -14.41
CA VAL A 475 -8.65 -4.63 -13.69
C VAL A 475 -9.97 -5.35 -13.86
N GLU A 476 -9.91 -6.60 -14.32
CA GLU A 476 -11.08 -7.44 -14.56
C GLU A 476 -11.05 -8.70 -13.69
N PRO A 477 -12.22 -9.22 -13.27
CA PRO A 477 -12.32 -10.51 -12.59
C PRO A 477 -11.87 -11.65 -13.51
N GLY A 478 -10.99 -12.50 -13.01
CA GLY A 478 -10.48 -13.68 -13.69
C GLY A 478 -10.84 -15.00 -12.99
N PRO A 479 -10.27 -16.12 -13.41
CA PRO A 479 -10.52 -17.43 -12.81
C PRO A 479 -10.08 -17.50 -11.33
N ALA A 480 -10.59 -18.52 -10.63
CA ALA A 480 -10.16 -18.83 -9.28
C ALA A 480 -8.66 -19.16 -9.20
N THR A 481 -8.03 -18.81 -8.11
CA THR A 481 -6.59 -19.06 -7.91
C THR A 481 -6.26 -19.78 -6.61
N ARG A 482 -5.11 -20.45 -6.63
CA ARG A 482 -4.49 -21.06 -5.45
C ARG A 482 -3.06 -20.53 -5.31
N ARG A 483 -2.78 -20.06 -4.10
CA ARG A 483 -1.46 -19.55 -3.73
C ARG A 483 -0.90 -20.29 -2.54
N ARG A 484 0.41 -20.42 -2.47
CA ARG A 484 1.14 -20.93 -1.31
C ARG A 484 2.55 -20.35 -1.33
N GLY A 485 3.14 -20.26 -0.17
CA GLY A 485 4.50 -19.77 -0.06
C GLY A 485 5.08 -19.90 1.33
N TYR A 486 6.33 -19.50 1.47
CA TYR A 486 6.96 -19.32 2.76
C TYR A 486 7.57 -17.94 2.89
N GLU A 487 7.70 -17.50 4.13
CA GLU A 487 8.24 -16.20 4.50
C GLU A 487 9.19 -16.38 5.68
N LEU A 488 10.36 -15.78 5.57
CA LEU A 488 11.39 -15.76 6.60
C LEU A 488 11.69 -14.30 6.94
N THR A 489 11.72 -13.96 8.23
CA THR A 489 12.14 -12.64 8.67
C THR A 489 13.16 -12.76 9.79
N ALA A 490 14.13 -11.87 9.82
CA ALA A 490 15.11 -11.78 10.89
C ALA A 490 15.35 -10.31 11.24
N PHE A 491 15.49 -10.06 12.53
CA PHE A 491 15.92 -8.77 13.06
C PHE A 491 16.95 -8.99 14.15
N TRP A 492 18.08 -8.29 14.07
CA TRP A 492 19.16 -8.40 15.04
C TRP A 492 19.72 -7.03 15.41
N ARG A 493 19.70 -6.71 16.69
CA ARG A 493 20.22 -5.46 17.24
C ARG A 493 21.37 -5.75 18.22
N PRO A 494 22.60 -6.05 17.74
CA PRO A 494 23.72 -6.43 18.62
C PRO A 494 24.08 -5.33 19.61
N THR A 495 23.96 -4.08 19.20
CA THR A 495 24.22 -2.90 20.05
C THR A 495 23.04 -1.93 19.98
N ASP A 496 23.05 -0.88 20.79
CA ASP A 496 21.96 0.11 20.80
C ASP A 496 21.98 1.04 19.57
N TRP A 497 23.09 1.07 18.85
CA TRP A 497 23.31 1.92 17.68
C TRP A 497 23.36 1.17 16.34
N LEU A 498 23.27 -0.17 16.33
CA LEU A 498 23.36 -0.98 15.12
C LEU A 498 22.25 -2.03 15.07
N ALA A 499 21.50 -2.05 13.99
CA ALA A 499 20.47 -3.05 13.72
C ALA A 499 20.62 -3.61 12.29
N PHE A 500 20.26 -4.88 12.15
CA PHE A 500 20.15 -5.61 10.89
C PHE A 500 18.75 -6.17 10.77
N ASP A 501 18.19 -6.10 9.58
CA ASP A 501 16.95 -6.77 9.24
C ASP A 501 17.07 -7.50 7.90
N ALA A 502 16.33 -8.58 7.76
CA ALA A 502 16.23 -9.33 6.53
C ALA A 502 14.83 -9.93 6.40
N ALA A 503 14.31 -9.97 5.19
CA ALA A 503 13.12 -10.69 4.82
C ALA A 503 13.35 -11.44 3.51
N TRP A 504 12.79 -12.64 3.41
CA TRP A 504 12.76 -13.42 2.18
C TRP A 504 11.41 -14.11 2.05
N THR A 505 10.81 -14.01 0.88
CA THR A 505 9.52 -14.64 0.57
C THR A 505 9.62 -15.44 -0.72
N ASP A 506 8.95 -16.58 -0.75
CA ASP A 506 8.74 -17.40 -1.95
C ASP A 506 7.25 -17.66 -2.08
N SER A 507 6.70 -17.46 -3.26
CA SER A 507 5.26 -17.53 -3.53
C SER A 507 5.01 -18.27 -4.83
N ARG A 508 3.94 -19.06 -4.87
CA ARG A 508 3.47 -19.73 -6.07
C ARG A 508 1.98 -19.52 -6.24
N ALA A 509 1.61 -18.74 -7.24
CA ALA A 509 0.23 -18.52 -7.64
C ALA A 509 -0.09 -19.33 -8.90
N ARG A 510 -1.27 -19.97 -8.93
CA ARG A 510 -1.74 -20.74 -10.09
C ARG A 510 -3.25 -20.60 -10.23
N TYR A 511 -3.71 -20.43 -11.45
CA TYR A 511 -5.12 -20.58 -11.81
C TYR A 511 -5.60 -22.01 -11.55
N VAL A 512 -6.87 -22.18 -11.20
CA VAL A 512 -7.48 -23.49 -10.97
C VAL A 512 -7.86 -24.13 -12.31
N ASP A 513 -8.63 -23.43 -13.11
CA ASP A 513 -9.16 -23.88 -14.40
C ASP A 513 -9.11 -22.71 -15.39
N ASN A 514 -7.96 -22.50 -16.03
CA ASN A 514 -7.79 -21.51 -17.09
C ASN A 514 -7.30 -22.18 -18.37
N PRO A 515 -8.01 -22.08 -19.50
CA PRO A 515 -7.65 -22.71 -20.76
C PRO A 515 -6.35 -22.17 -21.37
N ASP A 516 -5.99 -20.92 -21.09
CA ASP A 516 -4.83 -20.24 -21.65
C ASP A 516 -3.53 -20.57 -20.91
N GLY A 517 -3.63 -21.20 -19.74
CA GLY A 517 -2.50 -21.60 -18.92
C GLY A 517 -2.77 -21.48 -17.43
N ILE A 518 -1.89 -22.02 -16.61
CA ILE A 518 -2.09 -22.07 -15.15
C ILE A 518 -1.33 -21.01 -14.36
N TYR A 519 -0.45 -20.26 -15.01
CA TYR A 519 0.33 -19.22 -14.34
C TYR A 519 -0.47 -17.92 -14.25
N VAL A 520 -0.27 -17.19 -13.17
CA VAL A 520 -0.91 -15.90 -12.94
C VAL A 520 0.07 -14.80 -13.36
N PRO A 521 -0.19 -14.04 -14.41
CA PRO A 521 0.69 -12.95 -14.85
C PRO A 521 0.92 -11.93 -13.74
N GLY A 522 2.16 -11.43 -13.59
CA GLY A 522 2.55 -10.50 -12.54
C GLY A 522 2.68 -11.11 -11.14
N ALA A 523 2.48 -12.42 -10.97
CA ALA A 523 2.63 -13.10 -9.69
C ALA A 523 4.11 -13.31 -9.32
N VAL A 524 4.70 -12.35 -8.62
CA VAL A 524 6.10 -12.40 -8.17
C VAL A 524 6.37 -13.67 -7.36
N GLU A 525 7.33 -14.48 -7.81
CA GLU A 525 7.63 -15.77 -7.21
C GLU A 525 8.55 -15.66 -5.99
N ASN A 526 9.49 -14.72 -5.97
CA ASN A 526 10.31 -14.44 -4.80
C ASN A 526 10.60 -12.95 -4.66
N ALA A 527 10.71 -12.50 -3.42
CA ALA A 527 11.12 -11.15 -3.07
C ALA A 527 11.97 -11.16 -1.81
N GLY A 528 12.95 -10.28 -1.74
CA GLY A 528 13.86 -10.20 -0.62
C GLY A 528 14.24 -8.79 -0.25
N GLU A 529 14.43 -8.56 1.03
CA GLU A 529 14.95 -7.32 1.58
C GLU A 529 16.08 -7.61 2.58
N PHE A 530 17.08 -6.76 2.57
CA PHE A 530 18.10 -6.73 3.61
C PHE A 530 18.38 -5.29 4.00
N GLY A 531 18.46 -5.03 5.30
CA GLY A 531 18.69 -3.70 5.84
C GLY A 531 19.80 -3.66 6.89
N ILE A 532 20.51 -2.53 6.91
CA ILE A 532 21.41 -2.14 7.98
C ILE A 532 20.99 -0.75 8.44
N ALA A 533 20.77 -0.56 9.72
CA ALA A 533 20.49 0.73 10.34
C ALA A 533 21.54 1.04 11.39
N PHE A 534 22.20 2.18 11.25
CA PHE A 534 23.13 2.75 12.23
C PHE A 534 22.51 4.03 12.78
N VAL A 535 22.34 4.12 14.10
CA VAL A 535 21.77 5.30 14.76
C VAL A 535 22.58 5.64 16.00
N SER A 536 23.23 6.79 16.00
CA SER A 536 23.95 7.33 17.13
C SER A 536 23.52 8.77 17.43
N GLU A 537 24.07 9.38 18.45
CA GLU A 537 23.74 10.77 18.82
C GLU A 537 24.00 11.75 17.66
N ARG A 538 25.09 11.56 16.89
CA ARG A 538 25.53 12.49 15.84
C ARG A 538 25.38 11.96 14.43
N TRP A 539 25.28 10.65 14.24
CA TRP A 539 25.29 10.05 12.92
C TRP A 539 24.14 9.05 12.78
N GLU A 540 23.53 9.06 11.63
CA GLU A 540 22.60 8.04 11.18
C GLU A 540 23.06 7.52 9.82
N ALA A 541 22.86 6.24 9.58
CA ALA A 541 23.05 5.66 8.26
C ALA A 541 22.08 4.49 8.06
N GLY A 542 21.64 4.31 6.83
CA GLY A 542 20.81 3.20 6.40
C GLY A 542 21.33 2.64 5.08
N VAL A 543 21.32 1.32 4.97
CA VAL A 543 21.54 0.60 3.71
C VAL A 543 20.32 -0.29 3.51
N ARG A 544 19.76 -0.28 2.31
CA ARG A 544 18.67 -1.16 1.89
C ARG A 544 19.05 -1.88 0.61
N VAL A 545 18.86 -3.18 0.62
CA VAL A 545 18.90 -4.04 -0.57
C VAL A 545 17.50 -4.55 -0.82
N ARG A 546 16.99 -4.34 -2.00
CA ARG A 546 15.69 -4.83 -2.48
C ARG A 546 15.94 -5.80 -3.62
N HIS A 547 15.32 -6.97 -3.56
CA HIS A 547 15.36 -7.97 -4.62
C HIS A 547 13.93 -8.31 -5.05
N LEU A 548 13.66 -8.18 -6.33
CA LEU A 548 12.44 -8.62 -7.00
C LEU A 548 12.83 -9.78 -7.92
N GLY A 549 12.26 -10.96 -7.68
CA GLY A 549 12.50 -12.14 -8.50
C GLY A 549 11.68 -12.17 -9.77
N GLU A 550 11.94 -13.17 -10.58
CA GLU A 550 11.18 -13.42 -11.81
C GLU A 550 9.70 -13.70 -11.54
N PHE A 551 8.85 -13.31 -12.49
CA PHE A 551 7.43 -13.67 -12.50
C PHE A 551 6.93 -13.94 -13.94
N PRO A 552 5.87 -14.76 -14.11
CA PRO A 552 5.28 -14.99 -15.42
C PRO A 552 4.60 -13.72 -15.96
N LEU A 553 4.74 -13.46 -17.24
CA LEU A 553 4.07 -12.36 -17.95
C LEU A 553 2.81 -12.83 -18.69
N VAL A 554 2.74 -14.13 -18.99
CA VAL A 554 1.64 -14.79 -19.69
C VAL A 554 1.25 -16.11 -19.00
N GLU A 555 0.02 -16.56 -19.21
CA GLU A 555 -0.59 -17.68 -18.50
C GLU A 555 0.05 -19.04 -18.81
N ASP A 556 0.63 -19.22 -19.99
CA ASP A 556 1.36 -20.44 -20.39
C ASP A 556 2.83 -20.45 -19.94
N ASN A 557 3.28 -19.33 -19.31
CA ASN A 557 4.66 -19.13 -18.85
C ASN A 557 5.73 -19.14 -19.96
N SER A 558 5.36 -18.84 -21.18
CA SER A 558 6.30 -18.73 -22.31
C SER A 558 7.17 -17.47 -22.24
N ASP A 559 6.73 -16.44 -21.49
CA ASP A 559 7.47 -15.23 -21.22
C ASP A 559 7.49 -14.89 -19.72
N ARG A 560 8.63 -14.37 -19.22
CA ARG A 560 8.87 -14.04 -17.81
C ARG A 560 9.63 -12.72 -17.69
N SER A 561 9.42 -12.00 -16.60
CA SER A 561 10.25 -10.84 -16.25
C SER A 561 11.68 -11.25 -15.91
N ASP A 562 12.60 -10.31 -15.98
CA ASP A 562 13.95 -10.47 -15.45
C ASP A 562 13.95 -10.18 -13.93
N PRO A 563 14.81 -10.83 -13.13
CA PRO A 563 14.98 -10.48 -11.72
C PRO A 563 15.81 -9.21 -11.59
N GLU A 564 15.57 -8.44 -10.54
CA GLU A 564 16.34 -7.23 -10.27
C GLU A 564 16.74 -7.09 -8.80
N THR A 565 17.84 -6.34 -8.56
CA THR A 565 18.33 -6.07 -7.20
C THR A 565 18.85 -4.64 -7.11
N CYS A 566 18.15 -3.83 -6.34
CA CYS A 566 18.48 -2.42 -6.12
C CYS A 566 19.12 -2.23 -4.72
N VAL A 567 20.11 -1.35 -4.62
CA VAL A 567 20.76 -0.97 -3.37
C VAL A 567 20.68 0.52 -3.16
N ASN A 568 20.11 0.92 -2.02
CA ASN A 568 19.93 2.31 -1.62
C ASN A 568 20.70 2.58 -0.32
N ILE A 569 21.32 3.74 -0.21
CA ILE A 569 22.11 4.16 0.95
C ILE A 569 21.66 5.56 1.38
N ARG A 570 21.55 5.75 2.68
CA ARG A 570 21.31 7.04 3.31
C ARG A 570 22.34 7.28 4.41
N GLY A 571 22.81 8.52 4.54
CA GLY A 571 23.62 8.97 5.66
C GLY A 571 23.16 10.31 6.17
N ALA A 572 23.20 10.53 7.48
CA ALA A 572 22.85 11.81 8.09
C ALA A 572 23.80 12.19 9.23
N TRP A 573 23.99 13.49 9.38
CA TRP A 573 24.75 14.10 10.45
C TRP A 573 23.89 15.07 11.25
N LYS A 574 23.94 14.93 12.58
CA LYS A 574 23.21 15.74 13.55
C LYS A 574 24.18 16.59 14.34
N HIS A 575 23.94 17.88 14.40
CA HIS A 575 24.75 18.77 15.22
C HIS A 575 23.87 19.95 15.69
N ASP A 576 23.68 20.04 17.00
CA ASP A 576 22.79 21.04 17.61
C ASP A 576 21.41 21.08 16.88
N ASN A 577 21.13 22.20 16.25
CA ASN A 577 19.88 22.43 15.51
C ASN A 577 19.92 21.96 14.04
N PHE A 578 21.07 21.47 13.56
CA PHE A 578 21.22 21.06 12.17
C PHE A 578 21.12 19.55 12.01
N TYR A 579 20.36 19.14 11.00
CA TYR A 579 20.30 17.77 10.51
C TYR A 579 20.58 17.79 9.01
N VAL A 580 21.74 17.29 8.61
CA VAL A 580 22.17 17.23 7.19
C VAL A 580 22.20 15.77 6.75
N TYR A 581 21.63 15.47 5.59
CA TYR A 581 21.59 14.12 5.07
C TYR A 581 21.81 14.05 3.58
N ALA A 582 22.23 12.88 3.11
CA ALA A 582 22.32 12.56 1.71
C ALA A 582 21.83 11.11 1.48
N GLU A 583 21.23 10.89 0.32
CA GLU A 583 20.75 9.60 -0.16
C GLU A 583 21.37 9.31 -1.52
N LEU A 584 21.89 8.09 -1.69
CA LEU A 584 22.30 7.56 -2.98
C LEU A 584 21.40 6.36 -3.29
N LEU A 585 20.49 6.55 -4.20
CA LEU A 585 19.52 5.56 -4.63
C LEU A 585 20.04 4.86 -5.89
N ASN A 586 19.72 3.57 -6.04
CA ASN A 586 20.24 2.72 -7.11
C ASN A 586 21.77 2.85 -7.25
N VAL A 587 22.51 2.54 -6.16
CA VAL A 587 23.96 2.77 -6.02
C VAL A 587 24.77 2.19 -7.17
N PHE A 588 24.37 1.04 -7.69
CA PHE A 588 25.07 0.31 -8.75
C PHE A 588 24.61 0.68 -10.15
N ASP A 589 23.65 1.61 -10.29
CA ASP A 589 23.07 2.02 -11.58
C ASP A 589 22.46 0.83 -12.34
N GLU A 590 21.77 -0.03 -11.60
CA GLU A 590 21.10 -1.20 -12.18
C GLU A 590 20.02 -0.73 -13.13
N LYS A 591 19.98 -1.34 -14.31
CA LYS A 591 18.98 -1.06 -15.33
C LYS A 591 17.77 -1.97 -15.16
N GLY A 592 17.10 -1.80 -14.03
CA GLY A 592 15.89 -2.53 -13.70
C GLY A 592 14.65 -1.97 -14.38
N LYS A 593 13.54 -2.62 -14.10
CA LYS A 593 12.22 -2.25 -14.61
C LYS A 593 11.24 -2.20 -13.45
N ASP A 594 10.68 -1.02 -13.18
CA ASP A 594 9.64 -0.88 -12.18
C ASP A 594 8.44 -1.80 -12.47
N MET A 595 8.09 -1.91 -13.76
CA MET A 595 6.98 -2.74 -14.24
C MET A 595 7.28 -3.38 -15.58
N VAL A 596 6.80 -4.60 -15.76
CA VAL A 596 6.83 -5.34 -17.03
C VAL A 596 5.51 -6.06 -17.23
N TYR A 597 4.94 -5.92 -18.42
CA TYR A 597 3.78 -6.65 -18.91
C TYR A 597 4.08 -7.28 -20.27
N SER A 598 3.15 -8.08 -20.80
CA SER A 598 3.20 -8.61 -22.16
C SER A 598 1.83 -8.47 -22.79
N TYR A 599 1.72 -7.59 -23.79
CA TYR A 599 0.52 -7.35 -24.59
C TYR A 599 0.86 -6.68 -25.92
N GLU A 600 -0.13 -6.63 -26.84
CA GLU A 600 -0.01 -5.95 -28.11
C GLU A 600 -0.10 -4.44 -27.97
N THR A 601 0.75 -3.71 -28.69
CA THR A 601 0.78 -2.25 -28.79
C THR A 601 0.84 -1.83 -30.24
N ASN A 602 0.36 -0.62 -30.56
CA ASN A 602 0.38 -0.08 -31.92
C ASN A 602 1.17 1.25 -31.93
N VAL A 603 2.50 1.13 -31.98
CA VAL A 603 3.38 2.30 -31.85
C VAL A 603 3.37 3.14 -33.13
N PRO A 604 3.08 4.45 -33.05
CA PRO A 604 3.15 5.35 -34.22
C PRO A 604 4.50 5.29 -34.92
N GLY A 605 4.48 5.00 -36.22
CA GLY A 605 5.69 4.87 -37.05
C GLY A 605 6.34 3.47 -37.07
N LEU A 606 5.95 2.55 -36.18
CA LEU A 606 6.38 1.15 -36.19
C LEU A 606 5.24 0.18 -36.50
N GLY A 607 4.00 0.53 -36.15
CA GLY A 607 2.82 -0.35 -36.25
C GLY A 607 2.68 -1.30 -35.05
N PRO A 608 1.90 -2.41 -35.24
CA PRO A 608 1.65 -3.37 -34.16
C PRO A 608 2.94 -4.07 -33.70
N LEU A 609 3.14 -4.09 -32.36
CA LEU A 609 4.23 -4.79 -31.69
C LEU A 609 3.62 -5.65 -30.60
N ASP A 610 3.90 -6.95 -30.62
CA ASP A 610 3.48 -7.88 -29.57
C ASP A 610 4.69 -8.24 -28.69
N GLY A 611 4.47 -8.32 -27.36
CA GLY A 611 5.48 -8.73 -26.41
C GLY A 611 5.62 -7.84 -25.19
N ARG A 612 6.84 -7.75 -24.66
CA ARG A 612 7.10 -7.04 -23.41
C ARG A 612 6.95 -5.53 -23.57
N VAL A 613 6.24 -4.97 -22.60
CA VAL A 613 6.05 -3.53 -22.42
C VAL A 613 6.49 -3.19 -20.99
N SER A 614 7.43 -2.28 -20.82
CA SER A 614 8.05 -2.03 -19.52
C SER A 614 8.24 -0.55 -19.22
N ARG A 615 8.23 -0.20 -17.93
CA ARG A 615 8.70 1.08 -17.43
C ARG A 615 10.06 0.90 -16.78
N ALA A 616 11.06 1.65 -17.23
CA ALA A 616 12.40 1.62 -16.64
C ALA A 616 12.39 2.09 -15.17
N GLU A 617 13.21 1.46 -14.33
CA GLU A 617 13.53 1.98 -12.99
C GLU A 617 14.37 3.26 -13.12
N GLU A 618 14.28 4.15 -12.14
CA GLU A 618 15.12 5.35 -12.12
C GLU A 618 16.60 4.98 -11.98
N PRO A 619 17.49 5.62 -12.77
CA PRO A 619 18.93 5.38 -12.69
C PRO A 619 19.48 5.88 -11.35
N ARG A 620 20.76 5.64 -11.11
CA ARG A 620 21.42 6.11 -9.89
C ARG A 620 21.13 7.59 -9.64
N THR A 621 20.57 7.89 -8.45
CA THR A 621 20.06 9.20 -8.08
C THR A 621 20.68 9.66 -6.76
N LEU A 622 21.23 10.86 -6.74
CA LEU A 622 21.72 11.53 -5.53
C LEU A 622 20.70 12.57 -5.07
N ARG A 623 20.37 12.54 -3.77
CA ARG A 623 19.59 13.59 -3.08
C ARG A 623 20.34 14.03 -1.84
N ALA A 624 20.25 15.30 -1.50
CA ALA A 624 20.83 15.85 -0.28
C ALA A 624 19.92 16.91 0.33
N GLY A 625 19.85 16.93 1.64
CA GLY A 625 18.97 17.86 2.34
C GLY A 625 19.54 18.35 3.67
N ILE A 626 18.94 19.45 4.12
CA ILE A 626 19.22 20.04 5.41
C ILE A 626 17.91 20.36 6.13
N LYS A 627 17.83 20.07 7.44
CA LYS A 627 16.74 20.51 8.33
C LYS A 627 17.35 21.36 9.45
N LEU A 628 16.78 22.53 9.67
CA LEU A 628 17.08 23.41 10.80
C LEU A 628 15.96 23.24 11.83
N ARG A 629 16.31 22.81 13.05
CA ARG A 629 15.39 22.66 14.21
C ARG A 629 15.48 23.90 15.12
N PHE A 630 14.40 24.26 15.79
CA PHE A 630 14.34 25.43 16.68
C PHE A 630 13.26 25.34 17.77
#